data_744f9b62cb13c7010f13993e38e77f6c
#
_entry.id   744f9b62cb13c7010f13993e38e77f6c
#
_cell.length_a   1.000
_cell.length_b   1.000
_cell.length_c   1.000
_cell.angle_alpha   90.00
_cell.angle_beta   90.00
_cell.angle_gamma   90.00
#
_symmetry.space_group_name_H-M   'P 1'
#
loop_
_entity.id
_entity.type
_entity.pdbx_description
1 polymer ?
#
loop_
_entity_poly.entity_id
_entity_poly.type
_entity_poly.pdbx_seq_one_letter_code
_entity_poly.pdbx_strand_id
1 'polypeptide(L)'
;EFAKNNTKGSIVNFSSTYGCGSPIPSMYVDGEKHIGYGVSKAGVIQLTKHLSTHLAPNIRVNCVSPGGVRFEQDDDFVKRYSEHTPMKRMMNVNELNGLLNFLCSEESSYVTGENVKVDGGWTSW
;
A
#
# COMPACT_ATOMS: atom_id res chain seq x y z
N GLU A 1 14.07 17.41 10.55
CA GLU A 1 13.50 18.62 11.19
C GLU A 1 12.50 18.26 12.30
N PHE A 2 11.49 17.45 12.05
CA PHE A 2 10.50 16.99 13.06
C PHE A 2 11.15 16.38 14.31
N ALA A 3 12.12 15.48 14.13
CA ALA A 3 12.79 14.81 15.24
C ALA A 3 13.61 15.78 16.13
N LYS A 4 14.11 16.87 15.57
CA LYS A 4 14.90 17.88 16.31
C LYS A 4 14.05 18.80 17.18
N ASN A 5 12.80 19.02 16.80
CA ASN A 5 11.92 20.00 17.45
C ASN A 5 10.91 19.36 18.41
N ASN A 6 11.07 18.09 18.73
CA ASN A 6 10.13 17.33 19.57
C ASN A 6 8.67 17.38 19.05
N THR A 7 8.51 17.57 17.75
CA THR A 7 7.22 17.70 17.08
C THR A 7 6.66 16.31 16.77
N LYS A 8 5.40 16.08 17.11
CA LYS A 8 4.69 14.86 16.73
C LYS A 8 4.34 14.87 15.25
N GLY A 9 4.42 13.72 14.62
CA GLY A 9 4.10 13.57 13.19
C GLY A 9 3.65 12.17 12.80
N SER A 10 3.08 12.08 11.61
CA SER A 10 2.74 10.81 10.96
C SER A 10 3.26 10.80 9.53
N ILE A 11 3.96 9.74 9.17
CA ILE A 11 4.43 9.47 7.80
C ILE A 11 3.65 8.26 7.29
N VAL A 12 3.05 8.39 6.10
CA VAL A 12 2.37 7.29 5.44
C VAL A 12 3.07 7.03 4.10
N ASN A 13 3.74 5.89 4.01
CA ASN A 13 4.40 5.42 2.81
C ASN A 13 3.43 4.63 1.93
N PHE A 14 3.63 4.64 0.62
CA PHE A 14 2.85 3.86 -0.33
C PHE A 14 3.67 2.72 -0.95
N SER A 15 3.32 1.49 -0.58
CA SER A 15 3.77 0.28 -1.25
C SER A 15 2.77 -0.15 -2.34
N SER A 16 2.54 -1.43 -2.47
CA SER A 16 1.62 -2.08 -3.40
C SER A 16 1.35 -3.50 -2.93
N THR A 17 0.27 -4.13 -3.41
CA THR A 17 0.12 -5.59 -3.33
C THR A 17 1.33 -6.34 -3.89
N TYR A 18 2.03 -5.77 -4.89
CA TYR A 18 3.26 -6.35 -5.44
C TYR A 18 4.53 -6.11 -4.59
N GLY A 19 4.42 -5.39 -3.51
CA GLY A 19 5.41 -5.40 -2.43
C GLY A 19 5.15 -6.50 -1.39
N CYS A 20 3.93 -7.05 -1.37
CA CYS A 20 3.50 -8.12 -0.46
C CYS A 20 3.54 -9.50 -1.12
N GLY A 21 3.46 -9.56 -2.45
CA GLY A 21 3.45 -10.80 -3.24
C GLY A 21 3.83 -10.53 -4.69
N SER A 22 3.91 -11.60 -5.47
CA SER A 22 4.27 -11.51 -6.89
C SER A 22 3.08 -11.15 -7.78
N PRO A 23 3.33 -10.47 -8.91
CA PRO A 23 2.35 -10.39 -9.99
C PRO A 23 1.92 -11.78 -10.48
N ILE A 24 0.68 -11.92 -10.90
CA ILE A 24 0.18 -13.13 -11.55
C ILE A 24 0.51 -13.00 -13.05
N PRO A 25 1.33 -13.91 -13.64
CA PRO A 25 1.78 -13.76 -15.03
C PRO A 25 0.64 -13.68 -16.04
N SER A 26 -0.44 -14.46 -15.87
CA SER A 26 -1.61 -14.44 -16.75
C SER A 26 -2.40 -13.13 -16.75
N MET A 27 -2.08 -12.21 -15.86
CA MET A 27 -2.68 -10.88 -15.81
C MET A 27 -2.17 -9.98 -16.95
N TYR A 28 -0.93 -10.19 -17.40
CA TYR A 28 -0.21 -9.34 -18.35
C TYR A 28 -0.03 -10.09 -19.67
N VAL A 29 -0.93 -9.86 -20.63
CA VAL A 29 -0.97 -10.57 -21.91
C VAL A 29 0.16 -10.10 -22.86
N ASP A 30 0.49 -8.82 -22.80
CA ASP A 30 1.46 -8.17 -23.70
C ASP A 30 2.79 -7.82 -23.02
N GLY A 31 3.12 -8.48 -21.92
CA GLY A 31 4.37 -8.23 -21.20
C GLY A 31 4.29 -8.63 -19.73
N GLU A 32 5.39 -8.43 -19.04
CA GLU A 32 5.49 -8.71 -17.61
C GLU A 32 5.57 -7.40 -16.81
N LYS A 33 5.05 -7.45 -15.59
CA LYS A 33 5.32 -6.36 -14.63
C LYS A 33 6.81 -6.37 -14.29
N HIS A 34 7.50 -5.28 -14.55
CA HIS A 34 8.95 -5.17 -14.32
C HIS A 34 9.29 -5.57 -12.86
N ILE A 35 10.24 -6.49 -12.70
CA ILE A 35 10.64 -7.05 -11.39
C ILE A 35 11.05 -5.97 -10.39
N GLY A 36 11.73 -4.92 -10.85
CA GLY A 36 12.15 -3.80 -10.02
C GLY A 36 11.00 -3.07 -9.31
N TYR A 37 9.79 -3.12 -9.89
CA TYR A 37 8.62 -2.52 -9.23
C TYR A 37 8.29 -3.26 -7.91
N GLY A 38 8.14 -4.59 -7.97
CA GLY A 38 7.87 -5.40 -6.77
C GLY A 38 8.97 -5.27 -5.72
N VAL A 39 10.24 -5.34 -6.15
CA VAL A 39 11.41 -5.17 -5.27
C VAL A 39 11.38 -3.80 -4.58
N SER A 40 11.14 -2.73 -5.33
CA SER A 40 11.08 -1.38 -4.75
C SER A 40 9.94 -1.24 -3.75
N LYS A 41 8.77 -1.82 -4.05
CA LYS A 41 7.60 -1.76 -3.17
C LYS A 41 7.75 -2.62 -1.91
N ALA A 42 8.41 -3.77 -1.99
CA ALA A 42 8.82 -4.54 -0.82
C ALA A 42 9.83 -3.76 0.05
N GLY A 43 10.77 -3.06 -0.58
CA GLY A 43 11.71 -2.16 0.09
C GLY A 43 11.01 -1.05 0.88
N VAL A 44 9.91 -0.48 0.36
CA VAL A 44 9.11 0.52 1.07
C VAL A 44 8.49 -0.04 2.35
N ILE A 45 8.01 -1.29 2.33
CA ILE A 45 7.48 -1.95 3.54
C ILE A 45 8.57 -2.10 4.59
N GLN A 46 9.76 -2.57 4.19
CA GLN A 46 10.88 -2.71 5.12
C GLN A 46 11.40 -1.36 5.62
N LEU A 47 11.47 -0.34 4.76
CA LEU A 47 11.82 1.03 5.13
C LEU A 47 10.86 1.58 6.20
N THR A 48 9.56 1.32 6.04
CA THR A 48 8.53 1.72 7.01
C THR A 48 8.82 1.15 8.40
N LYS A 49 9.13 -0.14 8.50
CA LYS A 49 9.48 -0.79 9.77
C LYS A 49 10.74 -0.17 10.38
N HIS A 50 11.76 0.05 9.57
CA HIS A 50 13.01 0.67 10.02
C HIS A 50 12.77 2.08 10.58
N LEU A 51 12.07 2.92 9.82
CA LEU A 51 11.80 4.29 10.23
C LEU A 51 10.87 4.37 11.45
N SER A 52 9.92 3.45 11.58
CA SER A 52 8.99 3.45 12.72
C SER A 52 9.70 3.27 14.06
N THR A 53 10.75 2.48 14.11
CA THR A 53 11.55 2.26 15.32
C THR A 53 12.54 3.40 15.60
N HIS A 54 13.07 4.02 14.54
CA HIS A 54 14.07 5.08 14.67
C HIS A 54 13.46 6.45 14.99
N LEU A 55 12.21 6.70 14.58
CA LEU A 55 11.55 8.00 14.74
C LEU A 55 10.56 8.04 15.91
N ALA A 56 10.27 6.89 16.51
CA ALA A 56 9.47 6.83 17.73
C ALA A 56 10.21 7.54 18.91
N PRO A 57 9.49 8.09 19.88
CA PRO A 57 8.03 8.11 20.02
C PRO A 57 7.35 9.29 19.31
N ASN A 58 8.10 10.19 18.69
CA ASN A 58 7.58 11.46 18.19
C ASN A 58 6.89 11.34 16.82
N ILE A 59 7.37 10.43 15.96
CA ILE A 59 6.84 10.26 14.61
C ILE A 59 6.41 8.81 14.43
N ARG A 60 5.16 8.62 14.05
CA ARG A 60 4.63 7.33 13.60
C ARG A 60 4.92 7.16 12.10
N VAL A 61 5.27 5.96 11.68
CA VAL A 61 5.52 5.64 10.28
C VAL A 61 4.77 4.38 9.91
N ASN A 62 3.84 4.49 8.98
CA ASN A 62 3.05 3.36 8.50
C ASN A 62 3.10 3.27 6.96
N CYS A 63 2.69 2.16 6.43
CA CYS A 63 2.63 1.88 5.01
C CYS A 63 1.22 1.49 4.60
N VAL A 64 0.81 1.91 3.41
CA VAL A 64 -0.39 1.43 2.75
C VAL A 64 0.02 0.66 1.50
N SER A 65 -0.53 -0.55 1.33
CA SER A 65 -0.34 -1.39 0.15
C SER A 65 -1.65 -1.49 -0.63
N PRO A 66 -1.91 -0.57 -1.57
CA PRO A 66 -3.11 -0.62 -2.39
C PRO A 66 -3.10 -1.77 -3.38
N GLY A 67 -4.28 -2.30 -3.71
CA GLY A 67 -4.53 -3.09 -4.90
C GLY A 67 -4.58 -2.23 -6.17
N GLY A 68 -5.06 -2.81 -7.26
CA GLY A 68 -5.23 -2.09 -8.51
C GLY A 68 -6.32 -1.03 -8.43
N VAL A 69 -5.92 0.22 -8.65
CA VAL A 69 -6.85 1.36 -8.75
C VAL A 69 -7.36 1.47 -10.19
N ARG A 70 -8.69 1.57 -10.36
CA ARG A 70 -9.30 1.79 -11.66
C ARG A 70 -8.97 3.20 -12.16
N PHE A 71 -8.37 3.27 -13.35
CA PHE A 71 -8.04 4.52 -14.02
C PHE A 71 -8.29 4.39 -15.54
N GLU A 72 -7.26 4.18 -16.34
CA GLU A 72 -7.35 4.11 -17.81
C GLU A 72 -7.06 2.70 -18.37
N GLN A 73 -7.13 1.66 -17.52
CA GLN A 73 -6.89 0.29 -17.98
C GLN A 73 -7.99 -0.16 -18.94
N ASP A 74 -7.60 -0.99 -19.93
CA ASP A 74 -8.53 -1.64 -20.84
C ASP A 74 -9.51 -2.55 -20.11
N ASP A 75 -10.65 -2.81 -20.72
CA ASP A 75 -11.73 -3.59 -20.10
C ASP A 75 -11.36 -5.07 -19.91
N ASP A 76 -10.53 -5.64 -20.76
CA ASP A 76 -10.06 -7.02 -20.62
C ASP A 76 -9.12 -7.17 -19.41
N PHE A 77 -8.22 -6.21 -19.19
CA PHE A 77 -7.41 -6.19 -17.97
C PHE A 77 -8.29 -6.05 -16.72
N VAL A 78 -9.24 -5.12 -16.74
CA VAL A 78 -10.16 -4.90 -15.60
C VAL A 78 -10.96 -6.16 -15.29
N LYS A 79 -11.44 -6.87 -16.31
CA LYS A 79 -12.15 -8.14 -16.15
C LYS A 79 -11.27 -9.19 -15.50
N ARG A 80 -10.07 -9.45 -16.05
CA ARG A 80 -9.11 -10.41 -15.47
C ARG A 80 -8.77 -10.05 -14.01
N TYR A 81 -8.48 -8.77 -13.74
CA TYR A 81 -8.18 -8.30 -12.39
C TYR A 81 -9.35 -8.55 -11.42
N SER A 82 -10.58 -8.23 -11.85
CA SER A 82 -11.79 -8.40 -11.05
C SER A 82 -12.09 -9.87 -10.75
N GLU A 83 -11.82 -10.77 -11.68
CA GLU A 83 -11.99 -12.23 -11.47
C GLU A 83 -11.08 -12.76 -10.34
N HIS A 84 -9.86 -12.26 -10.25
CA HIS A 84 -8.91 -12.64 -9.19
C HIS A 84 -9.14 -11.93 -7.85
N THR A 85 -9.82 -10.80 -7.84
CA THR A 85 -10.09 -10.05 -6.61
C THR A 85 -11.34 -10.62 -5.92
N PRO A 86 -11.31 -10.95 -4.61
CA PRO A 86 -12.52 -11.37 -3.88
C PRO A 86 -13.68 -10.39 -4.01
N MET A 87 -13.42 -9.09 -3.94
CA MET A 87 -14.43 -8.04 -4.12
C MET A 87 -14.89 -7.84 -5.58
N LYS A 88 -14.38 -8.63 -6.54
CA LYS A 88 -14.80 -8.68 -7.95
C LYS A 88 -14.75 -7.35 -8.69
N ARG A 89 -13.87 -6.47 -8.29
CA ARG A 89 -13.63 -5.17 -8.95
C ARG A 89 -12.25 -4.61 -8.61
N MET A 90 -11.82 -3.65 -9.39
CA MET A 90 -10.71 -2.77 -9.01
C MET A 90 -11.17 -1.72 -7.99
N MET A 91 -10.23 -1.14 -7.29
CA MET A 91 -10.46 -0.12 -6.27
C MET A 91 -10.75 1.26 -6.92
N ASN A 92 -11.64 2.04 -6.32
CA ASN A 92 -11.75 3.47 -6.60
C ASN A 92 -10.74 4.25 -5.76
N VAL A 93 -10.16 5.31 -6.31
CA VAL A 93 -9.13 6.10 -5.63
C VAL A 93 -9.57 6.65 -4.27
N ASN A 94 -10.84 7.02 -4.15
CA ASN A 94 -11.41 7.58 -2.90
C ASN A 94 -11.50 6.55 -1.76
N GLU A 95 -11.37 5.25 -2.04
CA GLU A 95 -11.46 4.20 -1.01
C GLU A 95 -10.23 4.16 -0.10
N LEU A 96 -9.18 4.89 -0.43
CA LEU A 96 -8.02 5.10 0.45
C LEU A 96 -8.25 6.21 1.50
N ASN A 97 -9.17 7.14 1.25
CA ASN A 97 -9.31 8.36 2.05
C ASN A 97 -9.56 8.08 3.53
N GLY A 98 -10.42 7.13 3.85
CA GLY A 98 -10.74 6.77 5.24
C GLY A 98 -9.52 6.27 6.01
N LEU A 99 -8.75 5.37 5.39
CA LEU A 99 -7.52 4.85 5.99
C LEU A 99 -6.45 5.93 6.15
N LEU A 100 -6.26 6.77 5.13
CA LEU A 100 -5.28 7.85 5.18
C LEU A 100 -5.62 8.86 6.27
N ASN A 101 -6.89 9.26 6.38
CA ASN A 101 -7.36 10.13 7.46
C ASN A 101 -7.09 9.51 8.83
N PHE A 102 -7.41 8.21 9.00
CA PHE A 102 -7.12 7.48 10.25
C PHE A 102 -5.61 7.49 10.57
N LEU A 103 -4.76 7.09 9.63
CA LEU A 103 -3.31 7.00 9.85
C LEU A 103 -2.66 8.37 10.10
N CYS A 104 -3.22 9.45 9.57
CA CYS A 104 -2.72 10.80 9.77
C CYS A 104 -3.27 11.48 11.03
N SER A 105 -4.30 10.92 11.68
CA SER A 105 -4.94 11.49 12.86
C SER A 105 -4.42 10.92 14.19
N GLU A 106 -4.85 11.51 15.30
CA GLU A 106 -4.56 11.01 16.66
C GLU A 106 -5.30 9.70 16.97
N GLU A 107 -6.32 9.31 16.20
CA GLU A 107 -7.03 8.04 16.36
C GLU A 107 -6.10 6.84 16.13
N SER A 108 -5.01 7.02 15.39
CA SER A 108 -3.97 6.02 15.16
C SER A 108 -2.71 6.24 16.02
N SER A 109 -2.82 6.94 17.16
CA SER A 109 -1.68 7.34 18.00
C SER A 109 -0.81 6.18 18.50
N TYR A 110 -1.32 4.95 18.51
CA TYR A 110 -0.56 3.75 18.90
C TYR A 110 -0.28 2.80 17.72
N VAL A 111 -0.47 3.28 16.48
CA VAL A 111 -0.22 2.52 15.24
C VAL A 111 1.05 3.04 14.58
N THR A 112 2.11 2.24 14.57
CA THR A 112 3.37 2.53 13.89
C THR A 112 4.06 1.24 13.43
N GLY A 113 4.73 1.28 12.28
CA GLY A 113 5.41 0.14 11.68
C GLY A 113 4.52 -0.81 10.87
N GLU A 114 3.23 -0.50 10.75
CA GLU A 114 2.25 -1.34 10.08
C GLU A 114 2.25 -1.15 8.55
N ASN A 115 1.92 -2.24 7.85
CA ASN A 115 1.60 -2.24 6.44
C ASN A 115 0.14 -2.66 6.23
N VAL A 116 -0.73 -1.70 6.00
CA VAL A 116 -2.16 -1.93 5.81
C VAL A 116 -2.47 -2.17 4.33
N LYS A 117 -2.99 -3.35 4.03
CA LYS A 117 -3.41 -3.70 2.66
C LYS A 117 -4.84 -3.19 2.40
N VAL A 118 -5.02 -2.51 1.28
CA VAL A 118 -6.32 -2.06 0.77
C VAL A 118 -6.46 -2.60 -0.65
N ASP A 119 -6.80 -3.86 -0.76
CA ASP A 119 -6.62 -4.63 -1.99
C ASP A 119 -7.85 -5.46 -2.42
N GLY A 120 -8.98 -5.29 -1.74
CA GLY A 120 -10.19 -6.05 -2.01
C GLY A 120 -10.05 -7.56 -1.76
N GLY A 121 -9.07 -7.95 -0.94
CA GLY A 121 -8.76 -9.35 -0.63
C GLY A 121 -7.77 -10.01 -1.60
N TRP A 122 -7.17 -9.27 -2.52
CA TRP A 122 -6.21 -9.81 -3.51
C TRP A 122 -5.11 -10.67 -2.89
N THR A 123 -4.58 -10.29 -1.74
CA THR A 123 -3.48 -11.00 -1.06
C THR A 123 -3.95 -11.96 0.04
N SER A 124 -5.22 -12.35 0.04
CA SER A 124 -5.80 -13.19 1.11
C SER A 124 -5.82 -14.69 0.78
N TRP A 125 -5.42 -15.09 -0.42
CA TRP A 125 -5.24 -16.48 -0.87
C TRP A 125 -3.83 -16.81 -1.33
#